data_6f864ec75bbb8a981c2dcec4f2153bdc
#
_entry.id   6f864ec75bbb8a981c2dcec4f2153bdc
#
_cell.length_a   1.000
_cell.length_b   1.000
_cell.length_c   1.000
_cell.angle_alpha   90.00
_cell.angle_beta   90.00
_cell.angle_gamma   90.00
#
_symmetry.space_group_name_H-M   'P 1'
#
loop_
_entity.id
_entity.type
_entity.pdbx_description
1 polymer ?
#
loop_
_entity_poly.entity_id
_entity_poly.type
_entity_poly.pdbx_seq_one_letter_code
_entity_poly.pdbx_strand_id
1 'polypeptide(L)'
;MLDDLFEFLQGAVTPYHAAAMAAAWLDAAGYTRLEEADYWNLEAGKGYYITRNGSSVIAWRVPEHAIGGWRIAASHSDSPCWKIKNEKVENDGCVRLSVEGYGGMIMSTWLDRPLTIAGRVMVKTEDGIESRLVNIDDDLLVIPSLAIHMQRNVNKGKEFNPQIDMQPLWGPVGCRSLTDVLCEELAVQPEDILDRDLQLVTRQQPTRLGPDGEYFLAPRIDDLECAATTLLAFLDAAPDCDSACAPVWAMFDNEEVGSSSRMGAESSYLRDVLDRIIGSIPHSAQAAQQAMANSCMLSADNAHATHPSFPQKADPCAPVHMGEGVVVKYNASQKYTTNAVSGAIFKEICRKAGVPLQVFTNRADEPGGSTLGNLQSHTLPIPMADIGLAQLAMHSAVETAAVADADHMINAVEEFYRVHLRALGDGTYTLE
;
A
#
# COMPACT_ATOMS: atom_id res chain seq x y z
N MET A 1 -2.25 18.74 -1.86
CA MET A 1 -2.67 17.37 -2.24
C MET A 1 -1.63 16.66 -3.12
N LEU A 2 -1.32 17.09 -4.35
CA LEU A 2 -0.31 16.37 -5.15
C LEU A 2 1.10 16.42 -4.54
N ASP A 3 1.48 17.52 -3.96
CA ASP A 3 2.79 17.66 -3.29
C ASP A 3 2.88 16.72 -2.09
N ASP A 4 1.81 16.56 -1.33
CA ASP A 4 1.72 15.61 -0.21
C ASP A 4 1.83 14.15 -0.71
N LEU A 5 1.12 13.82 -1.81
CA LEU A 5 1.25 12.50 -2.45
C LEU A 5 2.70 12.24 -2.88
N PHE A 6 3.35 13.22 -3.52
CA PHE A 6 4.75 13.08 -3.96
C PHE A 6 5.70 12.96 -2.78
N GLU A 7 5.47 13.70 -1.70
CA GLU A 7 6.23 13.57 -0.44
C GLU A 7 6.09 12.14 0.12
N PHE A 8 4.86 11.61 0.16
CA PHE A 8 4.62 10.25 0.64
C PHE A 8 5.32 9.21 -0.25
N LEU A 9 5.14 9.27 -1.58
CA LEU A 9 5.79 8.35 -2.52
C LEU A 9 7.33 8.42 -2.46
N GLN A 10 7.89 9.61 -2.22
CA GLN A 10 9.32 9.80 -2.09
C GLN A 10 9.86 9.23 -0.78
N GLY A 11 9.16 9.45 0.33
CA GLY A 11 9.57 9.00 1.66
C GLY A 11 9.28 7.53 1.95
N ALA A 12 8.20 6.99 1.42
CA ALA A 12 7.74 5.61 1.66
C ALA A 12 8.50 4.57 0.79
N VAL A 13 9.82 4.52 0.91
CA VAL A 13 10.69 3.67 0.07
C VAL A 13 10.60 2.17 0.35
N THR A 14 10.12 1.79 1.53
CA THR A 14 9.83 0.39 1.92
C THR A 14 8.56 0.37 2.78
N PRO A 15 7.94 -0.79 3.05
CA PRO A 15 6.78 -0.87 3.96
C PRO A 15 7.03 -0.23 5.32
N TYR A 16 8.25 -0.35 5.84
CA TYR A 16 8.65 0.25 7.12
C TYR A 16 8.67 1.78 7.06
N HIS A 17 9.15 2.34 5.96
CA HIS A 17 9.15 3.79 5.74
C HIS A 17 7.73 4.29 5.46
N ALA A 18 6.90 3.54 4.74
CA ALA A 18 5.49 3.88 4.53
C ALA A 18 4.73 3.97 5.87
N ALA A 19 4.93 3.00 6.75
CA ALA A 19 4.33 3.02 8.08
C ALA A 19 4.86 4.18 8.95
N ALA A 20 6.15 4.52 8.85
CA ALA A 20 6.74 5.65 9.55
C ALA A 20 6.22 7.00 9.04
N MET A 21 6.06 7.16 7.71
CA MET A 21 5.46 8.36 7.10
C MET A 21 4.00 8.52 7.54
N ALA A 22 3.20 7.45 7.47
CA ALA A 22 1.82 7.48 7.93
C ALA A 22 1.72 7.84 9.42
N ALA A 23 2.57 7.25 10.26
CA ALA A 23 2.64 7.58 11.69
C ALA A 23 3.00 9.06 11.92
N ALA A 24 3.96 9.60 11.18
CA ALA A 24 4.35 11.00 11.29
C ALA A 24 3.19 11.96 10.91
N TRP A 25 2.42 11.64 9.87
CA TRP A 25 1.25 12.44 9.49
C TRP A 25 0.12 12.33 10.52
N LEU A 26 -0.10 11.14 11.10
CA LEU A 26 -1.06 10.93 12.19
C LEU A 26 -0.66 11.71 13.46
N ASP A 27 0.63 11.68 13.83
CA ASP A 27 1.16 12.45 14.96
C ASP A 27 0.97 13.96 14.75
N ALA A 28 1.28 14.45 13.54
CA ALA A 28 1.09 15.86 13.17
C ALA A 28 -0.38 16.29 13.22
N ALA A 29 -1.31 15.37 12.93
CA ALA A 29 -2.76 15.58 13.04
C ALA A 29 -3.30 15.39 14.48
N GLY A 30 -2.45 15.10 15.45
CA GLY A 30 -2.81 14.97 16.87
C GLY A 30 -3.42 13.62 17.26
N TYR A 31 -3.18 12.58 16.47
CA TYR A 31 -3.53 11.21 16.86
C TYR A 31 -2.55 10.67 17.89
N THR A 32 -3.04 9.87 18.82
CA THR A 32 -2.21 9.27 19.87
C THR A 32 -1.80 7.85 19.46
N ARG A 33 -0.50 7.60 19.41
CA ARG A 33 0.02 6.24 19.24
C ARG A 33 -0.28 5.38 20.45
N LEU A 34 -0.77 4.16 20.21
CA LEU A 34 -0.97 3.13 21.23
C LEU A 34 -0.10 1.90 20.91
N GLU A 35 0.21 1.14 21.96
CA GLU A 35 0.93 -0.13 21.79
C GLU A 35 -0.04 -1.32 21.96
N GLU A 36 0.16 -2.37 21.16
CA GLU A 36 -0.68 -3.58 21.24
C GLU A 36 -0.58 -4.28 22.60
N ALA A 37 0.56 -4.17 23.27
CA ALA A 37 0.81 -4.80 24.57
C ALA A 37 0.12 -4.07 25.73
N ASP A 38 -0.29 -2.81 25.55
CA ASP A 38 -0.82 -1.99 26.61
C ASP A 38 -2.35 -2.10 26.74
N TYR A 39 -2.85 -1.68 27.89
CA TYR A 39 -4.28 -1.47 28.11
C TYR A 39 -4.72 -0.13 27.49
N TRP A 40 -5.75 -0.13 26.66
CA TRP A 40 -6.21 1.08 25.99
C TRP A 40 -7.31 1.80 26.77
N ASN A 41 -7.07 3.07 27.07
CA ASN A 41 -8.05 4.00 27.63
C ASN A 41 -8.44 4.99 26.52
N LEU A 42 -9.56 4.76 25.87
CA LEU A 42 -10.01 5.57 24.73
C LEU A 42 -11.00 6.65 25.18
N GLU A 43 -10.81 7.87 24.70
CA GLU A 43 -11.66 9.01 24.94
C GLU A 43 -12.49 9.35 23.70
N ALA A 44 -13.76 9.72 23.91
CA ALA A 44 -14.61 10.21 22.83
C ALA A 44 -14.02 11.44 22.14
N GLY A 45 -14.21 11.55 20.83
CA GLY A 45 -13.68 12.64 20.02
C GLY A 45 -12.16 12.60 19.77
N LYS A 46 -11.44 11.60 20.26
CA LYS A 46 -9.98 11.47 20.08
C LYS A 46 -9.62 10.51 18.97
N GLY A 47 -8.48 10.78 18.31
CA GLY A 47 -7.87 9.92 17.31
C GLY A 47 -6.72 9.10 17.88
N TYR A 48 -6.62 7.86 17.45
CA TYR A 48 -5.61 6.91 17.88
C TYR A 48 -5.07 6.12 16.70
N TYR A 49 -3.87 5.57 16.83
CA TYR A 49 -3.34 4.61 15.86
C TYR A 49 -2.40 3.60 16.53
N ILE A 50 -2.20 2.49 15.88
CA ILE A 50 -1.20 1.48 16.23
C ILE A 50 -0.41 1.06 15.00
N THR A 51 0.79 0.54 15.23
CA THR A 51 1.60 -0.11 14.19
C THR A 51 1.84 -1.56 14.56
N ARG A 52 1.88 -2.43 13.56
CA ARG A 52 2.29 -3.84 13.75
C ARG A 52 3.52 -4.12 12.90
N ASN A 53 4.56 -4.67 13.51
CA ASN A 53 5.85 -4.95 12.86
C ASN A 53 6.55 -3.72 12.23
N GLY A 54 6.08 -2.50 12.52
CA GLY A 54 6.57 -1.27 11.87
C GLY A 54 6.30 -1.20 10.36
N SER A 55 5.41 -2.03 9.81
CA SER A 55 5.09 -2.09 8.38
C SER A 55 3.60 -2.01 8.07
N SER A 56 2.73 -2.21 9.07
CA SER A 56 1.28 -2.03 8.95
C SER A 56 0.79 -1.03 9.99
N VAL A 57 -0.23 -0.25 9.63
CA VAL A 57 -0.80 0.81 10.49
C VAL A 57 -2.32 0.70 10.47
N ILE A 58 -2.96 0.86 11.63
CA ILE A 58 -4.41 1.09 11.73
C ILE A 58 -4.63 2.34 12.56
N ALA A 59 -5.39 3.31 12.02
CA ALA A 59 -5.77 4.53 12.68
C ALA A 59 -7.30 4.63 12.75
N TRP A 60 -7.81 5.23 13.83
CA TRP A 60 -9.25 5.43 14.03
C TRP A 60 -9.53 6.67 14.85
N ARG A 61 -10.77 7.12 14.76
CA ARG A 61 -11.30 8.15 15.66
C ARG A 61 -12.49 7.60 16.43
N VAL A 62 -12.51 7.84 17.74
CA VAL A 62 -13.62 7.46 18.62
C VAL A 62 -14.72 8.50 18.47
N PRO A 63 -15.96 8.14 18.07
CA PRO A 63 -17.06 9.08 17.97
C PRO A 63 -17.43 9.66 19.34
N GLU A 64 -18.04 10.86 19.35
CA GLU A 64 -18.61 11.46 20.57
C GLU A 64 -19.77 10.63 21.17
N HIS A 65 -20.40 9.81 20.34
CA HIS A 65 -21.51 8.94 20.68
C HIS A 65 -21.16 7.45 20.57
N ALA A 66 -22.11 6.59 20.87
CA ALA A 66 -21.91 5.15 20.71
C ALA A 66 -21.60 4.78 19.26
N ILE A 67 -20.68 3.83 19.05
CA ILE A 67 -20.34 3.34 17.70
C ILE A 67 -21.55 2.59 17.11
N GLY A 68 -22.16 3.16 16.10
CA GLY A 68 -23.27 2.56 15.35
C GLY A 68 -22.84 1.80 14.09
N GLY A 69 -21.59 1.95 13.67
CA GLY A 69 -20.98 1.28 12.51
C GLY A 69 -19.54 1.74 12.26
N TRP A 70 -18.85 1.06 11.36
CA TRP A 70 -17.49 1.38 10.95
C TRP A 70 -17.46 1.84 9.50
N ARG A 71 -16.64 2.84 9.21
CA ARG A 71 -16.25 3.25 7.86
C ARG A 71 -14.76 3.00 7.74
N ILE A 72 -14.40 1.98 6.96
CA ILE A 72 -13.02 1.51 6.88
C ILE A 72 -12.52 1.72 5.46
N ALA A 73 -11.43 2.46 5.28
CA ALA A 73 -10.66 2.46 4.05
C ALA A 73 -9.33 1.75 4.30
N ALA A 74 -8.99 0.79 3.46
CA ALA A 74 -7.79 -0.01 3.61
C ALA A 74 -7.00 -0.09 2.30
N SER A 75 -5.68 -0.12 2.41
CA SER A 75 -4.68 -0.17 1.35
C SER A 75 -3.50 -1.03 1.79
N HIS A 76 -2.43 -1.12 0.96
CA HIS A 76 -1.21 -1.81 1.37
C HIS A 76 0.06 -0.96 1.27
N SER A 77 1.10 -1.35 2.01
CA SER A 77 2.37 -0.62 2.15
C SER A 77 3.49 -1.18 1.32
N ASP A 78 3.40 -2.44 0.92
CA ASP A 78 4.42 -3.16 0.19
C ASP A 78 4.26 -2.98 -1.33
N SER A 79 5.31 -3.29 -2.05
CA SER A 79 5.37 -3.25 -3.52
C SER A 79 6.42 -4.25 -3.99
N PRO A 80 6.34 -4.77 -5.24
CA PRO A 80 7.31 -5.72 -5.75
C PRO A 80 8.73 -5.15 -5.73
N CYS A 81 9.67 -5.92 -5.20
CA CYS A 81 11.06 -5.50 -5.05
C CYS A 81 12.04 -6.66 -4.99
N TRP A 82 13.34 -6.34 -4.95
CA TRP A 82 14.41 -7.30 -4.71
C TRP A 82 14.85 -7.24 -3.25
N LYS A 83 14.58 -8.30 -2.49
CA LYS A 83 15.06 -8.44 -1.10
C LYS A 83 16.52 -8.88 -1.09
N ILE A 84 17.34 -8.23 -0.26
CA ILE A 84 18.77 -8.53 -0.15
C ILE A 84 18.97 -9.69 0.82
N LYS A 85 19.70 -10.71 0.36
CA LYS A 85 20.08 -11.87 1.19
C LYS A 85 21.48 -11.68 1.78
N ASN A 86 22.51 -11.68 0.93
CA ASN A 86 23.91 -11.61 1.33
C ASN A 86 24.78 -10.98 0.24
N GLU A 87 26.03 -10.66 0.60
CA GLU A 87 27.08 -10.39 -0.36
C GLU A 87 27.64 -11.67 -0.95
N LYS A 88 28.10 -11.61 -2.19
CA LYS A 88 28.74 -12.71 -2.89
C LYS A 88 29.97 -12.19 -3.66
N VAL A 89 31.12 -12.74 -3.34
CA VAL A 89 32.34 -12.51 -4.12
C VAL A 89 32.33 -13.40 -5.33
N GLU A 90 32.46 -12.84 -6.53
CA GLU A 90 32.53 -13.57 -7.79
C GLU A 90 34.00 -13.87 -8.17
N ASN A 91 34.19 -14.92 -8.97
CA ASN A 91 35.53 -15.36 -9.37
C ASN A 91 36.24 -14.37 -10.34
N ASP A 92 35.50 -13.46 -10.94
CA ASP A 92 36.00 -12.46 -11.88
C ASP A 92 36.53 -11.17 -11.22
N GLY A 93 36.56 -11.15 -9.87
CA GLY A 93 37.11 -10.02 -9.12
C GLY A 93 36.09 -8.93 -8.76
N CYS A 94 34.80 -9.18 -8.91
CA CYS A 94 33.74 -8.30 -8.43
C CYS A 94 33.00 -8.86 -7.23
N VAL A 95 32.28 -7.99 -6.52
CA VAL A 95 31.32 -8.33 -5.46
C VAL A 95 29.92 -8.02 -5.98
N ARG A 96 28.99 -8.93 -5.76
CA ARG A 96 27.57 -8.77 -6.08
C ARG A 96 26.75 -8.98 -4.82
N LEU A 97 25.57 -8.40 -4.76
CA LEU A 97 24.59 -8.74 -3.74
C LEU A 97 23.71 -9.89 -4.26
N SER A 98 23.50 -10.88 -3.41
CA SER A 98 22.53 -11.93 -3.65
C SER A 98 21.14 -11.43 -3.27
N VAL A 99 20.22 -11.42 -4.22
CA VAL A 99 18.84 -10.96 -4.02
C VAL A 99 17.83 -12.03 -4.39
N GLU A 100 16.61 -11.88 -3.92
CA GLU A 100 15.45 -12.66 -4.35
C GLU A 100 14.24 -11.74 -4.56
N GLY A 101 13.35 -12.16 -5.48
CA GLY A 101 12.14 -11.41 -5.80
C GLY A 101 11.12 -11.50 -4.68
N TYR A 102 10.51 -10.36 -4.37
CA TYR A 102 9.34 -10.20 -3.54
C TYR A 102 8.20 -9.68 -4.40
N GLY A 103 7.07 -10.41 -4.45
CA GLY A 103 5.97 -10.09 -5.36
C GLY A 103 6.28 -10.40 -6.85
N GLY A 104 5.35 -10.03 -7.70
CA GLY A 104 5.38 -10.30 -9.14
C GLY A 104 5.83 -9.10 -9.98
N MET A 105 7.15 -8.82 -10.08
CA MET A 105 7.67 -7.64 -10.75
C MET A 105 7.97 -7.81 -12.25
N ILE A 106 7.99 -6.71 -12.99
CA ILE A 106 8.52 -6.63 -14.37
C ILE A 106 10.04 -6.49 -14.29
N MET A 107 10.77 -7.61 -14.31
CA MET A 107 12.21 -7.66 -14.04
C MET A 107 13.05 -6.77 -14.94
N SER A 108 12.71 -6.63 -16.23
CA SER A 108 13.46 -5.80 -17.19
C SER A 108 13.54 -4.34 -16.82
N THR A 109 12.59 -3.84 -16.03
CA THR A 109 12.54 -2.43 -15.63
C THR A 109 13.53 -2.08 -14.52
N TRP A 110 14.15 -3.09 -13.91
CA TRP A 110 15.17 -2.92 -12.87
C TRP A 110 16.60 -2.81 -13.41
N LEU A 111 16.79 -3.07 -14.72
CA LEU A 111 18.10 -3.04 -15.34
C LEU A 111 18.58 -1.63 -15.64
N ASP A 112 19.91 -1.45 -15.64
CA ASP A 112 20.66 -0.29 -16.17
C ASP A 112 20.28 1.06 -15.53
N ARG A 113 19.84 1.05 -14.28
CA ARG A 113 19.49 2.24 -13.51
C ARG A 113 20.22 2.31 -12.18
N PRO A 114 20.45 3.51 -11.63
CA PRO A 114 20.95 3.65 -10.28
C PRO A 114 19.98 3.06 -9.27
N LEU A 115 20.51 2.23 -8.38
CA LEU A 115 19.76 1.63 -7.26
C LEU A 115 20.46 1.96 -5.94
N THR A 116 19.67 2.00 -4.89
CA THR A 116 20.14 2.08 -3.51
C THR A 116 19.52 0.99 -2.65
N ILE A 117 19.81 1.06 -1.36
CA ILE A 117 19.35 0.09 -0.35
C ILE A 117 18.56 0.83 0.70
N ALA A 118 17.37 0.30 1.01
CA ALA A 118 16.58 0.76 2.13
C ALA A 118 15.93 -0.42 2.87
N GLY A 119 15.46 -0.16 4.08
CA GLY A 119 14.79 -1.16 4.91
C GLY A 119 14.91 -0.85 6.38
N ARG A 120 15.01 -1.91 7.19
CA ARG A 120 15.29 -1.79 8.62
C ARG A 120 16.44 -2.70 9.05
N VAL A 121 17.12 -2.29 10.10
CA VAL A 121 18.18 -3.04 10.78
C VAL A 121 17.78 -3.19 12.24
N MET A 122 17.88 -4.39 12.76
CA MET A 122 17.70 -4.69 14.18
C MET A 122 19.04 -4.51 14.89
N VAL A 123 19.10 -3.54 15.78
CA VAL A 123 20.33 -3.13 16.47
C VAL A 123 20.23 -3.48 17.94
N LYS A 124 21.33 -4.04 18.47
CA LYS A 124 21.49 -4.25 19.91
C LYS A 124 21.76 -2.91 20.60
N THR A 125 21.04 -2.64 21.69
CA THR A 125 21.21 -1.48 22.56
C THR A 125 21.48 -1.92 24.00
N GLU A 126 21.76 -0.98 24.90
CA GLU A 126 21.90 -1.28 26.33
C GLU A 126 20.59 -1.82 26.94
N ASP A 127 19.44 -1.34 26.45
CA ASP A 127 18.10 -1.69 26.95
C ASP A 127 17.46 -2.88 26.19
N GLY A 128 18.10 -3.42 25.15
CA GLY A 128 17.56 -4.56 24.42
C GLY A 128 17.80 -4.52 22.91
N ILE A 129 16.74 -4.61 22.12
CA ILE A 129 16.78 -4.64 20.65
C ILE A 129 15.92 -3.52 20.09
N GLU A 130 16.50 -2.72 19.19
CA GLU A 130 15.83 -1.60 18.54
C GLU A 130 15.77 -1.80 17.02
N SER A 131 14.64 -1.45 16.41
CA SER A 131 14.50 -1.37 14.95
C SER A 131 14.89 0.02 14.47
N ARG A 132 15.87 0.14 13.58
CA ARG A 132 16.28 1.39 12.95
C ARG A 132 16.05 1.33 11.45
N LEU A 133 15.41 2.37 10.91
CA LEU A 133 15.21 2.51 9.47
C LEU A 133 16.50 2.97 8.81
N VAL A 134 16.74 2.48 7.61
CA VAL A 134 17.84 2.90 6.75
C VAL A 134 17.32 3.16 5.34
N ASN A 135 17.72 4.31 4.78
CA ASN A 135 17.50 4.67 3.38
C ASN A 135 18.75 5.40 2.89
N ILE A 136 19.64 4.69 2.23
CA ILE A 136 20.96 5.23 1.86
C ILE A 136 20.79 6.16 0.67
N ASP A 137 21.12 7.42 0.84
CA ASP A 137 20.97 8.49 -0.18
C ASP A 137 22.15 8.56 -1.15
N ASP A 138 22.61 7.40 -1.66
CA ASP A 138 23.67 7.26 -2.64
C ASP A 138 23.28 6.31 -3.77
N ASP A 139 23.83 6.51 -4.97
CA ASP A 139 23.75 5.58 -6.10
C ASP A 139 24.76 4.44 -5.87
N LEU A 140 24.31 3.37 -5.19
CA LEU A 140 25.22 2.34 -4.69
C LEU A 140 25.48 1.21 -5.68
N LEU A 141 24.51 0.86 -6.53
CA LEU A 141 24.58 -0.37 -7.31
C LEU A 141 23.72 -0.29 -8.58
N VAL A 142 23.97 -1.24 -9.45
CA VAL A 142 23.23 -1.41 -10.72
C VAL A 142 23.08 -2.89 -11.04
N ILE A 143 21.99 -3.24 -11.70
CA ILE A 143 21.82 -4.56 -12.35
C ILE A 143 22.12 -4.37 -13.84
N PRO A 144 23.33 -4.72 -14.33
CA PRO A 144 23.72 -4.42 -15.70
C PRO A 144 23.12 -5.40 -16.70
N SER A 145 22.59 -4.88 -17.80
CA SER A 145 22.20 -5.68 -18.96
C SER A 145 23.40 -6.36 -19.62
N LEU A 146 23.19 -7.56 -20.15
CA LEU A 146 24.17 -8.16 -21.05
C LEU A 146 24.20 -7.39 -22.39
N ALA A 147 25.38 -7.04 -22.86
CA ALA A 147 25.55 -6.28 -24.10
C ALA A 147 24.85 -6.98 -25.29
N ILE A 148 24.19 -6.20 -26.15
CA ILE A 148 23.46 -6.69 -27.34
C ILE A 148 24.30 -7.62 -28.23
N HIS A 149 25.63 -7.38 -28.29
CA HIS A 149 26.55 -8.21 -29.05
C HIS A 149 26.68 -9.64 -28.55
N MET A 150 26.42 -9.86 -27.24
CA MET A 150 26.45 -11.18 -26.58
C MET A 150 25.09 -11.83 -26.54
N GLN A 151 23.99 -11.06 -26.73
CA GLN A 151 22.60 -11.54 -26.71
C GLN A 151 21.77 -10.87 -27.80
N ARG A 152 22.05 -11.20 -29.07
CA ARG A 152 21.44 -10.53 -30.25
C ARG A 152 19.91 -10.66 -30.33
N ASN A 153 19.33 -11.62 -29.63
CA ASN A 153 17.88 -11.89 -29.63
C ASN A 153 17.13 -11.24 -28.45
N VAL A 154 17.79 -10.41 -27.63
CA VAL A 154 17.18 -9.82 -26.43
C VAL A 154 15.84 -9.13 -26.73
N ASN A 155 15.73 -8.42 -27.84
CA ASN A 155 14.52 -7.70 -28.26
C ASN A 155 13.42 -8.61 -28.87
N LYS A 156 13.65 -9.94 -28.97
CA LYS A 156 12.68 -10.89 -29.48
C LYS A 156 12.02 -11.72 -28.38
N GLY A 157 12.30 -11.39 -27.12
CA GLY A 157 11.83 -12.06 -25.92
C GLY A 157 12.99 -12.69 -25.17
N LYS A 158 13.24 -12.18 -23.96
CA LYS A 158 14.21 -12.74 -23.02
C LYS A 158 13.45 -13.22 -21.79
N GLU A 159 13.62 -14.48 -21.43
CA GLU A 159 13.26 -15.00 -20.14
C GLU A 159 14.38 -14.66 -19.14
N PHE A 160 14.04 -13.97 -18.06
CA PHE A 160 14.98 -13.60 -17.01
C PHE A 160 15.08 -14.69 -15.95
N ASN A 161 16.31 -15.05 -15.58
CA ASN A 161 16.60 -15.89 -14.44
C ASN A 161 17.03 -15.01 -13.26
N PRO A 162 16.23 -14.90 -12.16
CA PRO A 162 16.56 -14.04 -11.04
C PRO A 162 17.93 -14.30 -10.43
N GLN A 163 18.36 -15.57 -10.36
CA GLN A 163 19.64 -15.97 -9.77
C GLN A 163 20.84 -15.59 -10.63
N ILE A 164 20.66 -15.43 -11.94
CA ILE A 164 21.73 -15.15 -12.90
C ILE A 164 21.71 -13.70 -13.34
N ASP A 165 20.53 -13.22 -13.78
CA ASP A 165 20.40 -11.94 -14.47
C ASP A 165 20.20 -10.76 -13.52
N MET A 166 19.63 -11.01 -12.32
CA MET A 166 19.13 -9.92 -11.45
C MET A 166 19.99 -9.67 -10.21
N GLN A 167 21.21 -10.22 -10.14
CA GLN A 167 22.11 -9.97 -9.03
C GLN A 167 22.89 -8.65 -9.25
N PRO A 168 22.68 -7.60 -8.43
CA PRO A 168 23.30 -6.31 -8.67
C PRO A 168 24.80 -6.32 -8.42
N LEU A 169 25.51 -5.53 -9.21
CA LEU A 169 26.92 -5.26 -9.01
C LEU A 169 27.09 -4.31 -7.82
N TRP A 170 27.90 -4.74 -6.84
CA TRP A 170 28.23 -3.95 -5.65
C TRP A 170 29.53 -3.17 -5.83
N GLY A 171 30.62 -3.84 -6.21
CA GLY A 171 31.91 -3.20 -6.41
C GLY A 171 33.05 -4.19 -6.72
N PRO A 172 34.29 -3.73 -6.79
CA PRO A 172 35.47 -4.61 -6.92
C PRO A 172 35.74 -5.35 -5.60
N VAL A 173 36.43 -6.48 -5.68
CA VAL A 173 36.94 -7.18 -4.49
C VAL A 173 37.79 -6.23 -3.63
N GLY A 174 37.50 -6.18 -2.34
CA GLY A 174 38.14 -5.27 -1.38
C GLY A 174 37.45 -3.92 -1.23
N CYS A 175 36.32 -3.68 -1.89
CA CYS A 175 35.47 -2.53 -1.56
C CYS A 175 34.85 -2.68 -0.17
N ARG A 176 34.25 -1.60 0.36
CA ARG A 176 33.50 -1.65 1.63
C ARG A 176 32.39 -2.68 1.54
N SER A 177 32.18 -3.45 2.60
CA SER A 177 31.08 -4.40 2.69
C SER A 177 29.75 -3.69 2.91
N LEU A 178 28.64 -4.38 2.66
CA LEU A 178 27.29 -3.89 3.03
C LEU A 178 27.21 -3.60 4.54
N THR A 179 27.82 -4.44 5.37
CA THR A 179 27.86 -4.23 6.82
C THR A 179 28.61 -2.94 7.18
N ASP A 180 29.76 -2.64 6.52
CA ASP A 180 30.49 -1.38 6.76
C ASP A 180 29.64 -0.16 6.42
N VAL A 181 28.91 -0.22 5.29
CA VAL A 181 28.00 0.86 4.87
C VAL A 181 26.86 1.05 5.87
N LEU A 182 26.25 -0.03 6.36
CA LEU A 182 25.20 0.04 7.37
C LEU A 182 25.72 0.58 8.72
N CYS A 183 26.93 0.18 9.12
CA CYS A 183 27.55 0.67 10.36
C CYS A 183 27.81 2.19 10.30
N GLU A 184 28.26 2.70 9.14
CA GLU A 184 28.46 4.11 8.94
C GLU A 184 27.14 4.88 8.97
N GLU A 185 26.13 4.41 8.23
CA GLU A 185 24.80 5.03 8.17
C GLU A 185 24.09 5.09 9.51
N LEU A 186 24.17 4.01 10.30
CA LEU A 186 23.46 3.88 11.58
C LEU A 186 24.32 4.30 12.79
N ALA A 187 25.60 4.63 12.59
CA ALA A 187 26.58 4.92 13.65
C ALA A 187 26.67 3.81 14.72
N VAL A 188 26.77 2.54 14.28
CA VAL A 188 26.85 1.35 15.14
C VAL A 188 28.08 0.50 14.81
N GLN A 189 28.44 -0.43 15.68
CA GLN A 189 29.48 -1.41 15.42
C GLN A 189 28.90 -2.64 14.69
N PRO A 190 29.72 -3.41 13.93
CA PRO A 190 29.24 -4.62 13.24
C PRO A 190 28.57 -5.64 14.16
N GLU A 191 29.07 -5.81 15.38
CA GLU A 191 28.53 -6.73 16.40
C GLU A 191 27.19 -6.27 17.00
N ASP A 192 26.79 -5.03 16.78
CA ASP A 192 25.51 -4.51 17.23
C ASP A 192 24.38 -4.79 16.20
N ILE A 193 24.72 -5.12 14.96
CA ILE A 193 23.75 -5.51 13.94
C ILE A 193 23.34 -6.96 14.17
N LEU A 194 22.11 -7.17 14.62
CA LEU A 194 21.58 -8.51 14.93
C LEU A 194 20.90 -9.16 13.72
N ASP A 195 20.11 -8.37 12.95
CA ASP A 195 19.39 -8.84 11.78
C ASP A 195 18.98 -7.66 10.90
N ARG A 196 18.48 -7.94 9.69
CA ARG A 196 18.09 -6.89 8.73
C ARG A 196 17.06 -7.35 7.73
N ASP A 197 16.10 -6.46 7.42
CA ASP A 197 15.16 -6.58 6.31
C ASP A 197 15.46 -5.47 5.29
N LEU A 198 16.27 -5.77 4.29
CA LEU A 198 16.74 -4.81 3.29
C LEU A 198 16.24 -5.16 1.89
N GLN A 199 16.00 -4.13 1.09
CA GLN A 199 15.62 -4.27 -0.31
C GLN A 199 16.31 -3.25 -1.20
N LEU A 200 16.37 -3.57 -2.50
CA LEU A 200 16.79 -2.61 -3.52
C LEU A 200 15.68 -1.59 -3.74
N VAL A 201 16.08 -0.35 -3.92
CA VAL A 201 15.19 0.78 -4.20
C VAL A 201 15.70 1.53 -5.43
N THR A 202 14.81 1.85 -6.36
CA THR A 202 15.12 2.76 -7.45
C THR A 202 15.19 4.21 -6.95
N ARG A 203 16.15 4.98 -7.47
CA ARG A 203 16.36 6.39 -7.11
C ARG A 203 15.47 7.36 -7.90
N GLN A 204 14.56 6.83 -8.73
CA GLN A 204 13.61 7.67 -9.46
C GLN A 204 12.72 8.44 -8.49
N GLN A 205 12.68 9.77 -8.65
CA GLN A 205 11.77 10.64 -7.91
C GLN A 205 10.41 10.73 -8.61
N PRO A 206 9.31 10.96 -7.88
CA PRO A 206 8.04 11.30 -8.47
C PRO A 206 8.19 12.49 -9.42
N THR A 207 7.72 12.36 -10.65
CA THR A 207 7.96 13.33 -11.71
C THR A 207 6.71 13.53 -12.56
N ARG A 208 6.27 14.78 -12.73
CA ARG A 208 5.16 15.11 -13.63
C ARG A 208 5.55 14.87 -15.09
N LEU A 209 4.60 14.34 -15.86
CA LEU A 209 4.70 14.06 -17.29
C LEU A 209 3.53 14.67 -18.05
N GLY A 210 3.73 14.83 -19.36
CA GLY A 210 2.73 15.40 -20.26
C GLY A 210 2.96 16.90 -20.51
N PRO A 211 2.40 17.45 -21.60
CA PRO A 211 2.57 18.86 -21.96
C PRO A 211 2.07 19.83 -20.88
N ASP A 212 0.98 19.45 -20.19
CA ASP A 212 0.36 20.26 -19.13
C ASP A 212 0.49 19.59 -17.75
N GLY A 213 1.26 18.49 -17.64
CA GLY A 213 1.53 17.77 -16.39
C GLY A 213 0.37 16.89 -15.93
N GLU A 214 -0.36 16.29 -16.87
CA GLU A 214 -1.56 15.47 -16.61
C GLU A 214 -1.26 14.14 -15.95
N TYR A 215 -0.07 13.62 -16.16
CA TYR A 215 0.40 12.36 -15.60
C TYR A 215 1.55 12.56 -14.65
N PHE A 216 1.88 11.52 -13.94
CA PHE A 216 3.14 11.44 -13.19
C PHE A 216 3.75 10.04 -13.27
N LEU A 217 5.05 10.00 -13.06
CA LEU A 217 5.86 8.80 -13.01
C LEU A 217 6.44 8.67 -11.60
N ALA A 218 6.25 7.54 -10.96
CA ALA A 218 6.83 7.26 -9.64
C ALA A 218 7.04 5.76 -9.43
N PRO A 219 7.99 5.36 -8.58
CA PRO A 219 8.03 3.98 -8.07
C PRO A 219 6.89 3.75 -7.08
N ARG A 220 6.43 2.50 -6.97
CA ARG A 220 5.49 2.07 -5.93
C ARG A 220 4.16 2.84 -5.91
N ILE A 221 3.65 3.24 -7.08
CA ILE A 221 2.30 3.81 -7.20
C ILE A 221 1.30 2.80 -6.65
N ASP A 222 1.46 1.55 -7.04
CA ASP A 222 0.81 0.38 -6.45
C ASP A 222 1.55 -0.03 -5.16
N ASP A 223 0.96 0.18 -3.98
CA ASP A 223 -0.37 0.78 -3.70
C ASP A 223 -0.24 2.07 -2.86
N LEU A 224 0.97 2.68 -2.85
CA LEU A 224 1.21 3.88 -2.04
C LEU A 224 0.37 5.09 -2.49
N GLU A 225 -0.11 5.12 -3.74
CA GLU A 225 -1.05 6.15 -4.19
C GLU A 225 -2.39 6.02 -3.46
N CYS A 226 -2.97 4.80 -3.38
CA CYS A 226 -4.19 4.57 -2.62
C CYS A 226 -3.94 4.73 -1.12
N ALA A 227 -2.79 4.29 -0.59
CA ALA A 227 -2.45 4.46 0.82
C ALA A 227 -2.40 5.94 1.23
N ALA A 228 -1.71 6.77 0.45
CA ALA A 228 -1.59 8.21 0.72
C ALA A 228 -2.93 8.95 0.55
N THR A 229 -3.65 8.70 -0.55
CA THR A 229 -4.91 9.42 -0.84
C THR A 229 -6.01 9.05 0.16
N THR A 230 -6.10 7.78 0.58
CA THR A 230 -7.07 7.36 1.61
C THR A 230 -6.68 7.87 3.00
N LEU A 231 -5.38 8.00 3.32
CA LEU A 231 -4.91 8.62 4.57
C LEU A 231 -5.22 10.11 4.61
N LEU A 232 -4.96 10.85 3.52
CA LEU A 232 -5.29 12.27 3.42
C LEU A 232 -6.78 12.50 3.62
N ALA A 233 -7.62 11.72 2.93
CA ALA A 233 -9.07 11.76 3.11
C ALA A 233 -9.52 11.45 4.54
N PHE A 234 -8.87 10.47 5.19
CA PHE A 234 -9.13 10.13 6.59
C PHE A 234 -8.78 11.27 7.53
N LEU A 235 -7.62 11.89 7.36
CA LEU A 235 -7.16 12.99 8.21
C LEU A 235 -8.06 14.23 8.10
N ASP A 236 -8.61 14.47 6.90
CA ASP A 236 -9.47 15.62 6.63
C ASP A 236 -10.92 15.38 7.09
N ALA A 237 -11.49 14.22 6.80
CA ALA A 237 -12.89 13.92 7.09
C ALA A 237 -13.16 13.41 8.51
N ALA A 238 -12.24 12.61 9.10
CA ALA A 238 -12.50 11.96 10.38
C ALA A 238 -12.78 12.91 11.56
N PRO A 239 -12.17 14.10 11.67
CA PRO A 239 -12.49 15.06 12.73
C PRO A 239 -13.93 15.58 12.68
N ASP A 240 -14.52 15.65 11.48
CA ASP A 240 -15.85 16.23 11.24
C ASP A 240 -16.97 15.17 11.20
N CYS A 241 -16.63 13.90 11.42
CA CYS A 241 -17.61 12.83 11.46
C CYS A 241 -18.47 12.91 12.74
N ASP A 242 -19.56 13.66 12.66
CA ASP A 242 -20.61 13.72 13.71
C ASP A 242 -21.56 12.51 13.66
N SER A 243 -21.25 11.53 12.85
CA SER A 243 -22.07 10.32 12.70
C SER A 243 -21.79 9.30 13.81
N ALA A 244 -22.76 8.45 14.10
CA ALA A 244 -22.56 7.28 14.94
C ALA A 244 -21.58 6.25 14.31
N CYS A 245 -20.98 6.56 13.16
CA CYS A 245 -20.02 5.71 12.46
C CYS A 245 -18.59 6.14 12.80
N ALA A 246 -17.77 5.18 13.25
CA ALA A 246 -16.37 5.39 13.54
C ALA A 246 -15.53 5.26 12.25
N PRO A 247 -14.79 6.30 11.85
CA PRO A 247 -13.85 6.23 10.75
C PRO A 247 -12.61 5.42 11.16
N VAL A 248 -12.15 4.57 10.24
CA VAL A 248 -10.95 3.74 10.38
C VAL A 248 -10.17 3.78 9.08
N TRP A 249 -8.87 4.02 9.17
CA TRP A 249 -7.93 3.85 8.08
C TRP A 249 -6.97 2.71 8.41
N ALA A 250 -6.67 1.86 7.43
CA ALA A 250 -5.76 0.73 7.60
C ALA A 250 -4.81 0.65 6.42
N MET A 251 -3.54 0.32 6.69
CA MET A 251 -2.53 0.01 5.69
C MET A 251 -1.83 -1.28 6.09
N PHE A 252 -1.97 -2.33 5.27
CA PHE A 252 -1.43 -3.66 5.52
C PHE A 252 -0.12 -3.88 4.78
N ASP A 253 0.67 -4.86 5.24
CA ASP A 253 1.89 -5.32 4.56
C ASP A 253 1.66 -6.70 3.95
N ASN A 254 2.54 -7.10 3.04
CA ASN A 254 2.57 -8.42 2.39
C ASN A 254 1.39 -8.74 1.47
N GLU A 255 0.72 -7.73 0.89
CA GLU A 255 -0.30 -7.95 -0.14
C GLU A 255 0.28 -8.68 -1.33
N GLU A 256 1.43 -8.23 -1.83
CA GLU A 256 2.13 -8.70 -3.03
C GLU A 256 2.62 -10.17 -2.96
N VAL A 257 2.54 -10.76 -1.80
CA VAL A 257 2.86 -12.17 -1.54
C VAL A 257 1.71 -12.93 -0.89
N GLY A 258 0.48 -12.39 -0.98
CA GLY A 258 -0.76 -13.07 -0.65
C GLY A 258 -1.32 -12.80 0.74
N SER A 259 -0.90 -11.74 1.43
CA SER A 259 -1.46 -11.26 2.72
C SER A 259 -1.48 -12.26 3.90
N SER A 260 -0.97 -13.47 3.73
CA SER A 260 -1.03 -14.55 4.73
C SER A 260 0.07 -14.43 5.78
N SER A 261 0.23 -13.24 6.36
CA SER A 261 1.21 -12.96 7.40
C SER A 261 0.54 -12.29 8.59
N ARG A 262 1.30 -12.14 9.70
CA ARG A 262 0.82 -11.43 10.89
C ARG A 262 0.45 -9.96 10.59
N MET A 263 1.04 -9.35 9.57
CA MET A 263 0.85 -7.95 9.16
C MET A 263 -0.11 -7.78 7.99
N GLY A 264 -0.44 -8.88 7.31
CA GLY A 264 -1.27 -8.87 6.11
C GLY A 264 -2.77 -8.81 6.40
N ALA A 265 -3.55 -8.51 5.37
CA ALA A 265 -4.99 -8.36 5.46
C ALA A 265 -5.75 -9.65 5.84
N GLU A 266 -5.17 -10.84 5.61
CA GLU A 266 -5.79 -12.11 6.03
C GLU A 266 -5.70 -12.34 7.54
N SER A 267 -4.82 -11.61 8.25
CA SER A 267 -4.69 -11.72 9.70
C SER A 267 -5.93 -11.19 10.45
N SER A 268 -6.03 -11.53 11.72
CA SER A 268 -7.06 -10.96 12.61
C SER A 268 -6.79 -9.49 13.00
N TYR A 269 -5.73 -8.85 12.48
CA TYR A 269 -5.24 -7.56 12.98
C TYR A 269 -6.33 -6.48 13.04
N LEU A 270 -7.02 -6.23 11.94
CA LEU A 270 -8.10 -5.24 11.92
C LEU A 270 -9.24 -5.65 12.87
N ARG A 271 -9.63 -6.91 12.86
CA ARG A 271 -10.70 -7.42 13.73
C ARG A 271 -10.34 -7.27 15.20
N ASP A 272 -9.10 -7.61 15.59
CA ASP A 272 -8.62 -7.48 16.97
C ASP A 272 -8.67 -6.03 17.44
N VAL A 273 -8.28 -5.08 16.57
CA VAL A 273 -8.34 -3.64 16.85
C VAL A 273 -9.79 -3.18 17.07
N LEU A 274 -10.70 -3.53 16.16
CA LEU A 274 -12.11 -3.15 16.28
C LEU A 274 -12.74 -3.73 17.55
N ASP A 275 -12.46 -4.98 17.89
CA ASP A 275 -12.95 -5.63 19.11
C ASP A 275 -12.38 -4.96 20.38
N ARG A 276 -11.12 -4.54 20.36
CA ARG A 276 -10.50 -3.77 21.47
C ARG A 276 -11.10 -2.37 21.63
N ILE A 277 -11.38 -1.67 20.53
CA ILE A 277 -12.03 -0.35 20.57
C ILE A 277 -13.42 -0.49 21.22
N ILE A 278 -14.23 -1.44 20.75
CA ILE A 278 -15.56 -1.72 21.33
C ILE A 278 -15.44 -2.09 22.81
N GLY A 279 -14.47 -2.93 23.17
CA GLY A 279 -14.23 -3.34 24.56
C GLY A 279 -13.80 -2.22 25.50
N SER A 280 -13.27 -1.11 24.95
CA SER A 280 -12.79 0.04 25.73
C SER A 280 -13.85 1.12 25.98
N ILE A 281 -15.03 0.98 25.39
CA ILE A 281 -16.16 1.91 25.57
C ILE A 281 -17.40 1.15 26.04
N PRO A 282 -18.33 1.81 26.76
CA PRO A 282 -19.57 1.16 27.22
C PRO A 282 -20.41 0.67 26.05
N HIS A 283 -20.47 -0.65 25.85
CA HIS A 283 -21.14 -1.27 24.72
C HIS A 283 -21.72 -2.65 25.12
N SER A 284 -22.88 -3.03 24.60
CA SER A 284 -23.37 -4.40 24.75
C SER A 284 -22.90 -5.27 23.58
N ALA A 285 -22.76 -6.58 23.81
CA ALA A 285 -22.39 -7.50 22.72
C ALA A 285 -23.37 -7.43 21.53
N GLN A 286 -24.66 -7.20 21.80
CA GLN A 286 -25.69 -7.04 20.75
C GLN A 286 -25.47 -5.74 19.96
N ALA A 287 -25.15 -4.63 20.64
CA ALA A 287 -24.86 -3.35 19.98
C ALA A 287 -23.57 -3.43 19.13
N ALA A 288 -22.55 -4.19 19.57
CA ALA A 288 -21.36 -4.46 18.78
C ALA A 288 -21.69 -5.19 17.45
N GLN A 289 -22.55 -6.21 17.49
CA GLN A 289 -23.00 -6.91 16.29
C GLN A 289 -23.86 -6.02 15.38
N GLN A 290 -24.67 -5.15 15.96
CA GLN A 290 -25.47 -4.17 15.23
C GLN A 290 -24.59 -3.13 14.53
N ALA A 291 -23.55 -2.64 15.20
CA ALA A 291 -22.54 -1.76 14.60
C ALA A 291 -21.84 -2.44 13.43
N MET A 292 -21.46 -3.71 13.58
CA MET A 292 -20.85 -4.48 12.51
C MET A 292 -21.77 -4.60 11.27
N ALA A 293 -23.07 -4.80 11.46
CA ALA A 293 -24.06 -4.89 10.38
C ALA A 293 -24.27 -3.55 9.63
N ASN A 294 -23.98 -2.43 10.27
CA ASN A 294 -24.03 -1.07 9.70
C ASN A 294 -22.67 -0.61 9.14
N SER A 295 -21.68 -1.49 9.07
CA SER A 295 -20.33 -1.17 8.63
C SER A 295 -20.16 -1.39 7.13
N CYS A 296 -19.17 -0.69 6.57
CA CYS A 296 -18.74 -0.85 5.18
C CYS A 296 -17.24 -0.59 5.08
N MET A 297 -16.57 -1.30 4.16
CA MET A 297 -15.14 -1.14 3.91
C MET A 297 -14.89 -0.84 2.42
N LEU A 298 -13.93 0.03 2.17
CA LEU A 298 -13.29 0.21 0.89
C LEU A 298 -11.93 -0.49 0.92
N SER A 299 -11.71 -1.40 0.00
CA SER A 299 -10.43 -2.04 -0.27
C SER A 299 -9.82 -1.27 -1.45
N ALA A 300 -8.92 -0.34 -1.13
CA ALA A 300 -8.29 0.55 -2.10
C ALA A 300 -6.96 -0.05 -2.54
N ASP A 301 -6.84 -0.30 -3.84
CA ASP A 301 -5.69 -0.93 -4.48
C ASP A 301 -5.72 -0.56 -5.98
N ASN A 302 -4.59 -0.14 -6.56
CA ASN A 302 -4.56 0.42 -7.90
C ASN A 302 -5.15 -0.52 -8.96
N ALA A 303 -5.61 0.05 -10.07
CA ALA A 303 -6.27 -0.68 -11.16
C ALA A 303 -5.50 -0.56 -12.47
N HIS A 304 -5.60 -1.57 -13.33
CA HIS A 304 -4.99 -1.52 -14.66
C HIS A 304 -5.74 -0.56 -15.57
N ALA A 305 -5.06 0.47 -16.08
CA ALA A 305 -5.57 1.25 -17.20
C ALA A 305 -5.50 0.47 -18.52
N THR A 306 -6.38 0.79 -19.45
CA THR A 306 -6.31 0.29 -20.82
C THR A 306 -5.00 0.76 -21.46
N HIS A 307 -4.12 -0.18 -21.76
CA HIS A 307 -2.79 0.14 -22.29
C HIS A 307 -2.88 0.64 -23.75
N PRO A 308 -2.32 1.81 -24.09
CA PRO A 308 -2.48 2.42 -25.41
C PRO A 308 -1.95 1.56 -26.56
N SER A 309 -0.92 0.77 -26.33
CA SER A 309 -0.36 -0.17 -27.35
C SER A 309 -1.01 -1.56 -27.33
N PHE A 310 -1.76 -1.90 -26.30
CA PHE A 310 -2.37 -3.22 -26.11
C PHE A 310 -3.83 -3.12 -25.63
N PRO A 311 -4.68 -2.30 -26.29
CA PRO A 311 -6.06 -2.11 -25.84
C PRO A 311 -6.88 -3.40 -25.84
N GLN A 312 -6.48 -4.39 -26.61
CA GLN A 312 -7.12 -5.72 -26.66
C GLN A 312 -6.92 -6.54 -25.37
N LYS A 313 -6.07 -6.12 -24.44
CA LYS A 313 -5.89 -6.76 -23.13
C LYS A 313 -6.94 -6.31 -22.09
N ALA A 314 -7.58 -5.19 -22.30
CA ALA A 314 -8.71 -4.75 -21.50
C ALA A 314 -10.02 -5.42 -21.92
N ASP A 315 -11.01 -5.45 -21.02
CA ASP A 315 -12.38 -5.80 -21.39
C ASP A 315 -12.94 -4.72 -22.36
N PRO A 316 -13.37 -5.10 -23.56
CA PRO A 316 -13.86 -4.11 -24.54
C PRO A 316 -15.14 -3.38 -24.13
N CYS A 317 -15.87 -3.92 -23.12
CA CYS A 317 -17.11 -3.33 -22.61
C CYS A 317 -16.89 -2.44 -21.39
N ALA A 318 -15.70 -2.52 -20.74
CA ALA A 318 -15.35 -1.78 -19.55
C ALA A 318 -13.90 -1.27 -19.62
N PRO A 319 -13.54 -0.49 -20.64
CA PRO A 319 -12.20 0.10 -20.70
C PRO A 319 -12.05 1.13 -19.58
N VAL A 320 -10.88 1.11 -18.92
CA VAL A 320 -10.52 2.02 -17.84
C VAL A 320 -9.39 2.94 -18.30
N HIS A 321 -9.50 4.22 -18.04
CA HIS A 321 -8.55 5.23 -18.48
C HIS A 321 -8.04 6.07 -17.30
N MET A 322 -6.77 6.44 -17.36
CA MET A 322 -6.17 7.38 -16.42
C MET A 322 -6.78 8.77 -16.58
N GLY A 323 -7.07 9.44 -15.45
CA GLY A 323 -7.66 10.79 -15.43
C GLY A 323 -9.19 10.82 -15.52
N GLU A 324 -9.85 9.66 -15.59
CA GLU A 324 -11.30 9.56 -15.72
C GLU A 324 -12.01 9.15 -14.41
N GLY A 325 -11.32 9.25 -13.27
CA GLY A 325 -11.90 9.06 -11.94
C GLY A 325 -11.63 7.71 -11.32
N VAL A 326 -12.25 7.50 -10.15
CA VAL A 326 -12.06 6.31 -9.34
C VAL A 326 -12.62 5.07 -10.03
N VAL A 327 -11.92 3.95 -9.90
CA VAL A 327 -12.29 2.67 -10.51
C VAL A 327 -12.93 1.78 -9.45
N VAL A 328 -14.11 1.22 -9.73
CA VAL A 328 -14.70 0.13 -8.92
C VAL A 328 -14.49 -1.20 -9.64
N LYS A 329 -13.92 -2.17 -8.94
CA LYS A 329 -13.47 -3.45 -9.51
C LYS A 329 -14.49 -4.56 -9.22
N TYR A 330 -14.87 -5.35 -10.24
CA TYR A 330 -15.74 -6.51 -10.11
C TYR A 330 -15.06 -7.78 -10.63
N ASN A 331 -15.28 -8.90 -9.96
CA ASN A 331 -14.79 -10.19 -10.41
C ASN A 331 -15.79 -11.31 -10.07
N ALA A 332 -16.18 -12.10 -11.08
CA ALA A 332 -17.15 -13.18 -10.91
C ALA A 332 -16.68 -14.28 -9.95
N SER A 333 -15.38 -14.47 -9.77
CA SER A 333 -14.78 -15.43 -8.84
C SER A 333 -14.53 -14.84 -7.45
N GLN A 334 -15.05 -13.65 -7.18
CA GLN A 334 -14.89 -12.94 -5.91
C GLN A 334 -13.43 -12.68 -5.48
N LYS A 335 -12.52 -12.56 -6.45
CA LYS A 335 -11.17 -12.09 -6.21
C LYS A 335 -11.14 -10.60 -5.85
N TYR A 336 -12.16 -9.87 -6.31
CA TYR A 336 -12.60 -8.57 -5.80
C TYR A 336 -13.92 -8.79 -5.09
N THR A 337 -14.07 -8.23 -3.90
CA THR A 337 -15.25 -8.45 -3.03
C THR A 337 -16.48 -7.69 -3.47
N THR A 338 -16.33 -6.71 -4.37
CA THR A 338 -17.44 -5.88 -4.83
C THR A 338 -18.57 -6.73 -5.41
N ASN A 339 -19.76 -6.51 -4.90
CA ASN A 339 -21.00 -7.06 -5.41
C ASN A 339 -22.01 -5.92 -5.71
N ALA A 340 -23.24 -6.27 -6.09
CA ALA A 340 -24.25 -5.26 -6.44
C ALA A 340 -24.57 -4.32 -5.27
N VAL A 341 -24.52 -4.79 -4.02
CA VAL A 341 -24.81 -3.99 -2.82
C VAL A 341 -23.70 -3.00 -2.55
N SER A 342 -22.47 -3.50 -2.34
CA SER A 342 -21.33 -2.64 -2.01
C SER A 342 -20.97 -1.69 -3.17
N GLY A 343 -21.08 -2.16 -4.41
CA GLY A 343 -20.88 -1.31 -5.58
C GLY A 343 -21.95 -0.23 -5.71
N ALA A 344 -23.22 -0.49 -5.39
CA ALA A 344 -24.28 0.53 -5.40
C ALA A 344 -24.02 1.59 -4.31
N ILE A 345 -23.61 1.17 -3.11
CA ILE A 345 -23.25 2.08 -2.02
C ILE A 345 -22.13 3.02 -2.48
N PHE A 346 -21.03 2.48 -3.01
CA PHE A 346 -19.89 3.29 -3.42
C PHE A 346 -20.21 4.21 -4.63
N LYS A 347 -20.99 3.74 -5.61
CA LYS A 347 -21.47 4.57 -6.73
C LYS A 347 -22.29 5.78 -6.25
N GLU A 348 -23.13 5.58 -5.25
CA GLU A 348 -23.93 6.67 -4.69
C GLU A 348 -23.05 7.66 -3.89
N ILE A 349 -22.02 7.19 -3.21
CA ILE A 349 -21.02 8.02 -2.55
C ILE A 349 -20.28 8.90 -3.58
N CYS A 350 -19.75 8.31 -4.66
CA CYS A 350 -19.11 9.08 -5.73
C CYS A 350 -20.06 10.11 -6.37
N ARG A 351 -21.33 9.74 -6.57
CA ARG A 351 -22.34 10.68 -7.08
C ARG A 351 -22.56 11.86 -6.12
N LYS A 352 -22.62 11.62 -4.80
CA LYS A 352 -22.73 12.68 -3.78
C LYS A 352 -21.49 13.58 -3.77
N ALA A 353 -20.31 12.99 -3.86
CA ALA A 353 -19.05 13.72 -3.93
C ALA A 353 -18.81 14.45 -5.26
N GLY A 354 -19.61 14.19 -6.28
CA GLY A 354 -19.38 14.74 -7.63
C GLY A 354 -18.14 14.16 -8.32
N VAL A 355 -17.70 12.98 -7.93
CA VAL A 355 -16.50 12.31 -8.43
C VAL A 355 -16.87 11.40 -9.61
N PRO A 356 -16.13 11.47 -10.74
CA PRO A 356 -16.30 10.51 -11.83
C PRO A 356 -15.87 9.12 -11.40
N LEU A 357 -16.56 8.10 -11.96
CA LEU A 357 -16.36 6.71 -11.60
C LEU A 357 -16.33 5.81 -12.83
N GLN A 358 -15.39 4.90 -12.86
CA GLN A 358 -15.23 3.88 -13.87
C GLN A 358 -15.51 2.49 -13.30
N VAL A 359 -15.82 1.54 -14.17
CA VAL A 359 -16.02 0.12 -13.79
C VAL A 359 -14.93 -0.71 -14.43
N PHE A 360 -14.25 -1.52 -13.64
CA PHE A 360 -13.26 -2.49 -14.10
C PHE A 360 -13.82 -3.92 -14.00
N THR A 361 -13.67 -4.65 -15.08
CA THR A 361 -13.81 -6.11 -15.13
C THR A 361 -12.64 -6.69 -15.91
N ASN A 362 -12.18 -7.87 -15.51
CA ASN A 362 -11.19 -8.56 -16.29
C ASN A 362 -11.77 -9.03 -17.63
N ARG A 363 -10.97 -9.02 -18.69
CA ARG A 363 -11.29 -9.73 -19.90
C ARG A 363 -11.51 -11.22 -19.57
N ALA A 364 -12.57 -11.85 -20.13
CA ALA A 364 -13.05 -13.16 -19.70
C ALA A 364 -12.01 -14.30 -19.86
N ASP A 365 -11.03 -14.13 -20.73
CA ASP A 365 -9.94 -15.08 -21.01
C ASP A 365 -8.60 -14.70 -20.32
N GLU A 366 -8.57 -13.63 -19.53
CA GLU A 366 -7.39 -13.23 -18.74
C GLU A 366 -7.64 -13.46 -17.24
N PRO A 367 -6.73 -14.13 -16.55
CA PRO A 367 -6.87 -14.31 -15.10
C PRO A 367 -6.68 -12.96 -14.38
N GLY A 368 -7.62 -12.60 -13.53
CA GLY A 368 -7.47 -11.42 -12.66
C GLY A 368 -6.54 -11.65 -11.50
N GLY A 369 -5.96 -10.57 -10.98
CA GLY A 369 -5.32 -10.52 -9.66
C GLY A 369 -6.36 -10.71 -8.54
N SER A 370 -5.89 -10.68 -7.31
CA SER A 370 -6.68 -10.59 -6.08
C SER A 370 -6.30 -9.31 -5.35
N THR A 371 -7.10 -8.86 -4.42
CA THR A 371 -6.86 -7.69 -3.58
C THR A 371 -6.97 -8.05 -2.10
N LEU A 372 -6.58 -7.13 -1.24
CA LEU A 372 -6.67 -7.31 0.22
C LEU A 372 -8.12 -7.51 0.71
N GLY A 373 -9.12 -6.96 0.04
CA GLY A 373 -10.53 -7.05 0.45
C GLY A 373 -11.07 -8.47 0.49
N ASN A 374 -10.74 -9.29 -0.51
CA ASN A 374 -11.13 -10.70 -0.52
C ASN A 374 -10.61 -11.44 0.72
N LEU A 375 -9.35 -11.24 1.08
CA LEU A 375 -8.72 -11.90 2.21
C LEU A 375 -9.22 -11.34 3.55
N GLN A 376 -9.40 -10.01 3.65
CA GLN A 376 -9.96 -9.37 4.84
C GLN A 376 -11.40 -9.84 5.13
N SER A 377 -12.18 -10.20 4.11
CA SER A 377 -13.55 -10.70 4.29
C SER A 377 -13.64 -11.98 5.11
N HIS A 378 -12.56 -12.75 5.23
CA HIS A 378 -12.50 -13.97 6.06
C HIS A 378 -12.57 -13.65 7.56
N THR A 379 -12.01 -12.55 8.00
CA THR A 379 -11.97 -12.13 9.40
C THR A 379 -12.96 -11.03 9.72
N LEU A 380 -13.36 -10.23 8.72
CA LEU A 380 -14.31 -9.13 8.85
C LEU A 380 -15.40 -9.21 7.77
N PRO A 381 -16.44 -10.03 7.96
CA PRO A 381 -17.48 -10.26 6.96
C PRO A 381 -18.53 -9.12 6.93
N ILE A 382 -18.16 -7.97 6.39
CA ILE A 382 -19.01 -6.80 6.17
C ILE A 382 -19.07 -6.47 4.67
N PRO A 383 -20.04 -5.65 4.19
CA PRO A 383 -20.02 -5.16 2.81
C PRO A 383 -18.69 -4.46 2.47
N MET A 384 -18.04 -4.91 1.40
CA MET A 384 -16.77 -4.34 0.94
C MET A 384 -16.84 -4.01 -0.56
N ALA A 385 -16.26 -2.88 -0.95
CA ALA A 385 -16.06 -2.52 -2.34
C ALA A 385 -14.57 -2.40 -2.63
N ASP A 386 -14.10 -3.12 -3.65
CA ASP A 386 -12.75 -2.97 -4.19
C ASP A 386 -12.72 -1.81 -5.16
N ILE A 387 -11.91 -0.83 -4.84
CA ILE A 387 -11.74 0.41 -5.60
C ILE A 387 -10.27 0.63 -5.92
N GLY A 388 -9.96 1.58 -6.78
CA GLY A 388 -8.57 1.93 -7.06
C GLY A 388 -8.43 3.08 -8.03
N LEU A 389 -7.19 3.42 -8.35
CA LEU A 389 -6.83 4.43 -9.35
C LEU A 389 -6.19 3.76 -10.56
N ALA A 390 -6.50 4.28 -11.74
CA ALA A 390 -6.02 3.70 -12.99
C ALA A 390 -4.55 4.02 -13.22
N GLN A 391 -3.72 3.00 -13.45
CA GLN A 391 -2.30 3.17 -13.73
C GLN A 391 -1.80 2.31 -14.90
N LEU A 392 -0.65 2.67 -15.44
CA LEU A 392 0.11 1.88 -16.40
C LEU A 392 1.41 1.37 -15.78
N ALA A 393 1.89 0.26 -16.33
CA ALA A 393 3.14 -0.38 -15.92
C ALA A 393 3.15 -0.83 -14.45
N MET A 394 2.00 -1.23 -13.89
CA MET A 394 1.89 -1.83 -12.56
C MET A 394 2.96 -2.91 -12.37
N HIS A 395 3.62 -2.92 -11.19
CA HIS A 395 4.75 -3.80 -10.86
C HIS A 395 6.05 -3.54 -11.65
N SER A 396 6.14 -2.43 -12.36
CA SER A 396 7.41 -1.93 -12.88
C SER A 396 8.24 -1.29 -11.75
N ALA A 397 9.54 -1.19 -11.93
CA ALA A 397 10.39 -0.41 -11.00
C ALA A 397 9.98 1.08 -10.95
N VAL A 398 9.25 1.54 -11.97
CA VAL A 398 8.64 2.89 -12.06
C VAL A 398 7.34 2.78 -12.84
N GLU A 399 6.27 3.34 -12.33
CA GLU A 399 4.90 3.22 -12.80
C GLU A 399 4.36 4.59 -13.23
N THR A 400 3.18 4.62 -13.86
CA THR A 400 2.59 5.86 -14.38
C THR A 400 1.11 5.95 -14.00
N ALA A 401 0.70 7.09 -13.44
CA ALA A 401 -0.69 7.40 -13.10
C ALA A 401 -1.09 8.82 -13.52
N ALA A 402 -2.35 9.18 -13.31
CA ALA A 402 -2.87 10.51 -13.62
C ALA A 402 -2.98 11.39 -12.37
N VAL A 403 -2.57 12.64 -12.49
CA VAL A 403 -2.62 13.61 -11.39
C VAL A 403 -4.04 13.85 -10.88
N ALA A 404 -5.03 13.91 -11.78
CA ALA A 404 -6.41 14.22 -11.40
C ALA A 404 -7.09 13.10 -10.58
N ASP A 405 -6.66 11.84 -10.74
CA ASP A 405 -7.30 10.71 -10.09
C ASP A 405 -7.01 10.67 -8.57
N ALA A 406 -5.87 11.21 -8.14
CA ALA A 406 -5.56 11.37 -6.72
C ALA A 406 -6.60 12.26 -5.99
N ASP A 407 -6.96 13.40 -6.58
CA ASP A 407 -7.98 14.29 -6.03
C ASP A 407 -9.37 13.63 -6.05
N HIS A 408 -9.66 12.84 -7.10
CA HIS A 408 -10.90 12.06 -7.16
C HIS A 408 -11.01 11.02 -6.05
N MET A 409 -9.92 10.30 -5.73
CA MET A 409 -9.91 9.32 -4.63
C MET A 409 -10.11 10.02 -3.28
N ILE A 410 -9.39 11.11 -3.02
CA ILE A 410 -9.52 11.87 -1.77
C ILE A 410 -10.97 12.30 -1.58
N ASN A 411 -11.57 12.97 -2.56
CA ASN A 411 -12.95 13.46 -2.47
C ASN A 411 -13.98 12.32 -2.27
N ALA A 412 -13.81 11.19 -2.95
CA ALA A 412 -14.69 10.04 -2.81
C ALA A 412 -14.61 9.41 -1.41
N VAL A 413 -13.40 9.27 -0.88
CA VAL A 413 -13.15 8.65 0.43
C VAL A 413 -13.53 9.60 1.58
N GLU A 414 -13.37 10.93 1.42
CA GLU A 414 -13.91 11.90 2.37
C GLU A 414 -15.44 11.78 2.49
N GLU A 415 -16.16 11.73 1.37
CA GLU A 415 -17.62 11.54 1.39
C GLU A 415 -17.98 10.20 2.01
N PHE A 416 -17.22 9.12 1.73
CA PHE A 416 -17.41 7.82 2.37
C PHE A 416 -17.33 7.89 3.89
N TYR A 417 -16.41 8.65 4.45
CA TYR A 417 -16.30 8.83 5.90
C TYR A 417 -17.44 9.67 6.48
N ARG A 418 -17.94 10.67 5.74
CA ARG A 418 -19.02 11.58 6.19
C ARG A 418 -20.41 10.96 6.08
N VAL A 419 -20.62 10.04 5.15
CA VAL A 419 -21.93 9.42 4.90
C VAL A 419 -22.38 8.56 6.09
N HIS A 420 -23.61 8.82 6.56
CA HIS A 420 -24.29 7.96 7.51
C HIS A 420 -25.02 6.81 6.76
N LEU A 421 -24.36 5.65 6.69
CA LEU A 421 -24.93 4.42 6.13
C LEU A 421 -25.66 3.63 7.22
N ARG A 422 -26.90 3.27 6.98
CA ARG A 422 -27.70 2.44 7.88
C ARG A 422 -28.37 1.30 7.11
N ALA A 423 -28.18 0.08 7.60
CA ALA A 423 -28.90 -1.09 7.10
C ALA A 423 -30.35 -1.07 7.62
N LEU A 424 -31.31 -1.10 6.70
CA LEU A 424 -32.75 -1.21 7.00
C LEU A 424 -33.27 -2.65 6.87
N GLY A 425 -32.53 -3.53 6.21
CA GLY A 425 -32.81 -4.91 5.94
C GLY A 425 -31.77 -5.51 5.03
N ASP A 426 -31.86 -6.78 4.70
CA ASP A 426 -30.94 -7.45 3.81
C ASP A 426 -30.95 -6.79 2.41
N GLY A 427 -29.83 -6.22 2.01
CA GLY A 427 -29.68 -5.50 0.74
C GLY A 427 -30.36 -4.13 0.67
N THR A 428 -30.85 -3.57 1.78
CA THR A 428 -31.51 -2.24 1.81
C THR A 428 -30.80 -1.31 2.78
N TYR A 429 -30.35 -0.17 2.28
CA TYR A 429 -29.58 0.82 3.03
C TYR A 429 -30.09 2.25 2.81
N THR A 430 -29.94 3.10 3.83
CA THR A 430 -29.99 4.56 3.67
C THR A 430 -28.58 5.14 3.69
N LEU A 431 -28.37 6.17 2.89
CA LEU A 431 -27.13 6.98 2.85
C LEU A 431 -27.53 8.44 3.09
N GLU A 432 -27.39 8.90 4.32
CA GLU A 432 -27.74 10.25 4.79
C GLU A 432 -26.49 11.13 4.95
#